data_fa0014c0acaec8f4c165fbd4e1721951
#
_entry.id   fa0014c0acaec8f4c165fbd4e1721951
#
_cell.length_a   1.000
_cell.length_b   1.000
_cell.length_c   1.000
_cell.angle_alpha   90.00
_cell.angle_beta   90.00
_cell.angle_gamma   90.00
#
_symmetry.space_group_name_H-M   'P 1'
#
loop_
_entity.id
_entity.type
_entity.pdbx_description
1 polymer ?
#
loop_
_entity_poly.entity_id
_entity_poly.type
_entity_poly.pdbx_seq_one_letter_code
_entity_poly.pdbx_strand_id
1 'polypeptide(L)'
;RGDTPKNERLGVVYASTSLKGRKHEDIDTYTGIAFIDVDNCRRPTFVKMLFQELDCTIACWYSSSGNVHALIKIPVCKSKDEFKRRYSLLVKDLKEEIDDWGHIDEITSNPTQLAFISSDAEIYINEAPVSYEGIYLPTPPQIVRKAKLFNTSDKTTNYCLDKAQQWFNGINTNGYPQVLKYSYTMGGYCATGKIDEAVAKETLQQLIISNQYLNSKNSSGTISTYISGAMASFEKGLDMPLEWN
;
A
#
# COMPACT_ATOMS: atom_id res chain seq x y z
N ARG A 1 -23.53 -24.23 -2.96
CA ARG A 1 -23.55 -22.80 -2.54
C ARG A 1 -24.92 -22.30 -2.93
N GLY A 2 -25.82 -22.03 -1.95
CA GLY A 2 -27.15 -21.52 -2.23
C GLY A 2 -27.07 -20.03 -2.56
N ASP A 3 -27.71 -19.63 -3.67
CA ASP A 3 -27.81 -18.23 -4.11
C ASP A 3 -28.82 -17.46 -3.24
N THR A 4 -28.58 -17.39 -1.91
CA THR A 4 -29.40 -16.57 -1.02
C THR A 4 -29.29 -15.10 -1.43
N PRO A 5 -30.38 -14.42 -1.76
CA PRO A 5 -30.38 -13.00 -2.09
C PRO A 5 -29.72 -12.15 -0.99
N LYS A 6 -29.04 -11.04 -1.34
CA LYS A 6 -28.33 -10.20 -0.37
C LYS A 6 -29.21 -9.71 0.78
N ASN A 7 -30.47 -9.42 0.52
CA ASN A 7 -31.45 -8.98 1.51
C ASN A 7 -31.89 -10.07 2.52
N GLU A 8 -31.58 -11.34 2.24
CA GLU A 8 -31.89 -12.49 3.08
C GLU A 8 -30.65 -13.03 3.82
N ARG A 9 -29.46 -12.46 3.55
CA ARG A 9 -28.24 -12.90 4.20
C ARG A 9 -28.14 -12.32 5.61
N LEU A 10 -27.72 -13.15 6.55
CA LEU A 10 -27.43 -12.70 7.90
C LEU A 10 -26.16 -11.83 7.89
N GLY A 11 -26.25 -10.66 8.52
CA GLY A 11 -25.14 -9.73 8.65
C GLY A 11 -24.85 -9.35 10.11
N VAL A 12 -23.62 -9.05 10.40
CA VAL A 12 -23.12 -8.61 11.71
C VAL A 12 -22.43 -7.26 11.58
N VAL A 13 -22.62 -6.40 12.57
CA VAL A 13 -21.81 -5.19 12.75
C VAL A 13 -20.74 -5.49 13.78
N TYR A 14 -19.47 -5.32 13.42
CA TYR A 14 -18.34 -5.63 14.30
C TYR A 14 -17.80 -4.40 15.07
N ALA A 15 -17.84 -3.22 14.45
CA ALA A 15 -17.17 -2.02 14.96
C ALA A 15 -17.95 -1.28 16.06
N SER A 16 -19.25 -1.53 16.18
CA SER A 16 -20.10 -0.86 17.16
C SER A 16 -21.25 -1.75 17.65
N THR A 17 -21.84 -1.37 18.78
CA THR A 17 -23.07 -1.97 19.29
C THR A 17 -24.18 -0.94 19.33
N SER A 18 -25.43 -1.39 19.13
CA SER A 18 -26.62 -0.57 19.27
C SER A 18 -27.82 -1.44 19.58
N LEU A 19 -28.68 -0.96 20.47
CA LEU A 19 -29.98 -1.59 20.78
C LEU A 19 -31.15 -1.00 19.99
N LYS A 20 -30.94 0.11 19.28
CA LYS A 20 -32.01 0.86 18.59
C LYS A 20 -32.02 0.67 17.09
N GLY A 21 -30.86 0.62 16.46
CA GLY A 21 -30.76 0.55 15.01
C GLY A 21 -29.33 0.67 14.51
N ARG A 22 -29.16 0.93 13.20
CA ARG A 22 -27.84 1.03 12.54
C ARG A 22 -27.48 2.43 12.10
N LYS A 23 -28.15 3.45 12.60
CA LYS A 23 -27.74 4.83 12.36
C LYS A 23 -26.61 5.21 13.31
N HIS A 24 -25.81 6.21 12.94
CA HIS A 24 -24.71 6.67 13.80
C HIS A 24 -25.18 7.19 15.17
N GLU A 25 -26.35 7.84 15.20
CA GLU A 25 -26.99 8.31 16.44
C GLU A 25 -27.47 7.18 17.36
N ASP A 26 -27.57 5.97 16.83
CA ASP A 26 -27.99 4.79 17.57
C ASP A 26 -26.81 4.03 18.22
N ILE A 27 -25.56 4.42 17.93
CA ILE A 27 -24.39 3.72 18.47
C ILE A 27 -24.30 3.95 19.98
N ASP A 28 -24.33 2.87 20.75
CA ASP A 28 -24.14 2.89 22.20
C ASP A 28 -22.65 2.84 22.56
N THR A 29 -21.88 1.92 21.93
CA THR A 29 -20.44 1.77 22.17
C THR A 29 -19.71 1.34 20.92
N TYR A 30 -18.41 1.66 20.87
CA TYR A 30 -17.45 1.12 19.90
C TYR A 30 -16.75 -0.08 20.51
N THR A 31 -16.60 -1.14 19.73
CA THR A 31 -16.07 -2.44 20.21
C THR A 31 -14.55 -2.51 20.26
N GLY A 32 -13.85 -1.57 19.62
CA GLY A 32 -12.40 -1.67 19.40
C GLY A 32 -12.04 -2.67 18.30
N ILE A 33 -12.97 -2.93 17.37
CA ILE A 33 -12.77 -3.83 16.23
C ILE A 33 -12.95 -3.04 14.93
N ALA A 34 -11.98 -3.15 14.02
CA ALA A 34 -12.12 -2.73 12.63
C ALA A 34 -12.39 -3.94 11.75
N PHE A 35 -13.43 -3.89 10.94
CA PHE A 35 -13.71 -4.88 9.91
C PHE A 35 -13.07 -4.45 8.59
N ILE A 36 -12.25 -5.31 8.00
CA ILE A 36 -11.59 -5.12 6.73
C ILE A 36 -12.19 -6.10 5.72
N ASP A 37 -12.65 -5.57 4.60
CA ASP A 37 -13.12 -6.33 3.44
C ASP A 37 -12.17 -6.08 2.27
N VAL A 38 -11.51 -7.13 1.80
CA VAL A 38 -10.59 -7.05 0.67
C VAL A 38 -11.23 -7.72 -0.52
N ASP A 39 -11.67 -6.92 -1.47
CA ASP A 39 -12.29 -7.34 -2.71
C ASP A 39 -11.28 -7.58 -3.84
N ASN A 40 -11.74 -8.26 -4.90
CA ASN A 40 -10.96 -8.53 -6.11
C ASN A 40 -9.60 -9.16 -5.82
N CYS A 41 -9.52 -10.05 -4.84
CA CYS A 41 -8.29 -10.72 -4.45
C CYS A 41 -7.75 -11.59 -5.59
N ARG A 42 -6.59 -11.24 -6.14
CA ARG A 42 -5.88 -12.04 -7.16
C ARG A 42 -5.26 -13.30 -6.54
N ARG A 43 -4.88 -13.22 -5.26
CA ARG A 43 -4.29 -14.33 -4.48
C ARG A 43 -4.86 -14.31 -3.06
N PRO A 44 -6.10 -14.78 -2.85
CA PRO A 44 -6.76 -14.72 -1.55
C PRO A 44 -5.98 -15.41 -0.44
N THR A 45 -5.32 -16.54 -0.74
CA THR A 45 -4.47 -17.26 0.22
C THR A 45 -3.31 -16.41 0.72
N PHE A 46 -2.67 -15.65 -0.17
CA PHE A 46 -1.59 -14.77 0.21
C PHE A 46 -2.09 -13.58 1.06
N VAL A 47 -3.20 -12.95 0.65
CA VAL A 47 -3.81 -11.87 1.43
C VAL A 47 -4.23 -12.35 2.82
N LYS A 48 -4.81 -13.56 2.93
CA LYS A 48 -5.16 -14.15 4.23
C LYS A 48 -3.92 -14.40 5.08
N MET A 49 -2.82 -14.88 4.48
CA MET A 49 -1.56 -15.08 5.18
C MET A 49 -0.97 -13.78 5.70
N LEU A 50 -1.04 -12.66 4.94
CA LEU A 50 -0.60 -11.35 5.42
C LEU A 50 -1.35 -10.94 6.70
N PHE A 51 -2.66 -11.15 6.75
CA PHE A 51 -3.43 -10.89 7.97
C PHE A 51 -3.05 -11.81 9.13
N GLN A 52 -2.69 -13.06 8.87
CA GLN A 52 -2.28 -14.02 9.93
C GLN A 52 -0.97 -13.61 10.60
N GLU A 53 -0.08 -12.93 9.86
CA GLU A 53 1.21 -12.43 10.38
C GLU A 53 1.08 -11.14 11.20
N LEU A 54 -0.09 -10.48 11.18
CA LEU A 54 -0.33 -9.28 11.95
C LEU A 54 -0.80 -9.62 13.37
N ASP A 55 -0.04 -9.26 14.38
CA ASP A 55 -0.37 -9.50 15.79
C ASP A 55 -1.70 -8.86 16.22
N CYS A 56 -2.15 -7.84 15.51
CA CYS A 56 -3.41 -7.15 15.76
C CYS A 56 -4.62 -7.81 15.09
N THR A 57 -4.44 -8.82 14.25
CA THR A 57 -5.53 -9.58 13.67
C THR A 57 -6.22 -10.42 14.74
N ILE A 58 -7.54 -10.23 14.89
CA ILE A 58 -8.40 -11.06 15.73
C ILE A 58 -8.79 -12.33 15.01
N ALA A 59 -9.24 -12.18 13.75
CA ALA A 59 -9.63 -13.30 12.90
C ALA A 59 -9.53 -12.90 11.43
N CYS A 60 -9.27 -13.86 10.54
CA CYS A 60 -9.43 -13.66 9.10
C CYS A 60 -9.95 -14.93 8.42
N TRP A 61 -10.77 -14.75 7.38
CA TRP A 61 -11.45 -15.84 6.69
C TRP A 61 -11.76 -15.48 5.24
N TYR A 62 -12.12 -16.49 4.46
CA TYR A 62 -12.61 -16.28 3.10
C TYR A 62 -14.08 -15.87 3.09
N SER A 63 -14.40 -14.82 2.34
CA SER A 63 -15.78 -14.44 2.07
C SER A 63 -16.47 -15.47 1.16
N SER A 64 -17.80 -15.39 1.06
CA SER A 64 -18.57 -16.27 0.17
C SER A 64 -18.20 -16.13 -1.32
N SER A 65 -17.64 -15.01 -1.72
CA SER A 65 -17.13 -14.74 -3.08
C SER A 65 -15.69 -15.20 -3.30
N GLY A 66 -15.01 -15.71 -2.25
CA GLY A 66 -13.62 -16.13 -2.31
C GLY A 66 -12.61 -15.01 -2.07
N ASN A 67 -13.06 -13.83 -1.69
CA ASN A 67 -12.24 -12.72 -1.20
C ASN A 67 -11.86 -12.91 0.27
N VAL A 68 -11.23 -11.92 0.91
CA VAL A 68 -10.74 -12.05 2.28
C VAL A 68 -11.38 -11.00 3.19
N HIS A 69 -11.89 -11.47 4.33
CA HIS A 69 -12.35 -10.64 5.43
C HIS A 69 -11.38 -10.74 6.60
N ALA A 70 -11.17 -9.64 7.33
CA ALA A 70 -10.39 -9.65 8.56
C ALA A 70 -11.03 -8.76 9.64
N LEU A 71 -10.84 -9.15 10.88
CA LEU A 71 -11.14 -8.35 12.09
C LEU A 71 -9.82 -7.95 12.72
N ILE A 72 -9.61 -6.65 12.84
CA ILE A 72 -8.40 -6.08 13.44
C ILE A 72 -8.76 -5.42 14.74
N LYS A 73 -7.98 -5.69 15.78
CA LYS A 73 -8.12 -5.04 17.07
C LYS A 73 -7.52 -3.64 17.01
N ILE A 74 -8.33 -2.64 17.32
CA ILE A 74 -7.93 -1.24 17.42
C ILE A 74 -8.27 -0.71 18.82
N PRO A 75 -7.68 0.41 19.28
CA PRO A 75 -8.12 1.04 20.51
C PRO A 75 -9.61 1.38 20.46
N VAL A 76 -10.30 1.19 21.59
CA VAL A 76 -11.73 1.53 21.69
C VAL A 76 -11.93 3.02 21.46
N CYS A 77 -12.75 3.36 20.49
CA CYS A 77 -13.04 4.74 20.09
C CYS A 77 -14.18 5.34 20.92
N LYS A 78 -14.15 6.65 21.09
CA LYS A 78 -15.20 7.41 21.81
C LYS A 78 -16.15 8.14 20.86
N SER A 79 -15.81 8.20 19.58
CA SER A 79 -16.61 8.90 18.56
C SER A 79 -16.40 8.30 17.17
N LYS A 80 -17.34 8.61 16.27
CA LYS A 80 -17.27 8.28 14.84
C LYS A 80 -16.00 8.83 14.18
N ASP A 81 -15.63 10.06 14.50
CA ASP A 81 -14.48 10.72 13.86
C ASP A 81 -13.16 10.09 14.35
N GLU A 82 -13.12 9.68 15.62
CA GLU A 82 -11.98 8.91 16.13
C GLU A 82 -11.88 7.55 15.45
N PHE A 83 -12.99 6.82 15.32
CA PHE A 83 -13.03 5.54 14.62
C PHE A 83 -12.54 5.70 13.17
N LYS A 84 -13.08 6.67 12.44
CA LYS A 84 -12.69 6.93 11.05
C LYS A 84 -11.20 7.25 10.90
N ARG A 85 -10.64 8.06 11.79
CA ARG A 85 -9.21 8.36 11.77
C ARG A 85 -8.35 7.12 11.98
N ARG A 86 -8.68 6.31 13.01
CA ARG A 86 -7.95 5.05 13.29
C ARG A 86 -8.08 4.06 12.16
N TYR A 87 -9.30 3.93 11.62
CA TYR A 87 -9.56 3.10 10.44
C TYR A 87 -8.73 3.55 9.22
N SER A 88 -8.70 4.86 8.93
CA SER A 88 -7.94 5.38 7.79
C SER A 88 -6.43 5.17 7.95
N LEU A 89 -5.88 5.28 9.16
CA LEU A 89 -4.48 4.96 9.42
C LEU A 89 -4.20 3.47 9.17
N LEU A 90 -5.03 2.60 9.73
CA LEU A 90 -4.93 1.15 9.51
C LEU A 90 -4.98 0.80 8.01
N VAL A 91 -5.96 1.33 7.29
CA VAL A 91 -6.11 1.06 5.85
C VAL A 91 -4.93 1.61 5.05
N LYS A 92 -4.40 2.77 5.42
CA LYS A 92 -3.21 3.32 4.76
C LYS A 92 -2.03 2.36 4.85
N ASP A 93 -1.76 1.83 6.05
CA ASP A 93 -0.65 0.91 6.27
C ASP A 93 -0.90 -0.44 5.58
N LEU A 94 -2.14 -0.96 5.64
CA LEU A 94 -2.51 -2.20 4.95
C LEU A 94 -2.44 -2.09 3.43
N LYS A 95 -2.75 -0.94 2.85
CA LYS A 95 -2.69 -0.74 1.39
C LYS A 95 -1.28 -0.91 0.83
N GLU A 96 -0.26 -0.52 1.58
CA GLU A 96 1.13 -0.70 1.14
C GLU A 96 1.47 -2.18 0.89
N GLU A 97 0.80 -3.11 1.58
CA GLU A 97 1.03 -4.54 1.47
C GLU A 97 0.01 -5.26 0.57
N ILE A 98 -1.22 -4.73 0.47
CA ILE A 98 -2.37 -5.42 -0.13
C ILE A 98 -2.70 -4.95 -1.55
N ASP A 99 -2.45 -3.69 -1.91
CA ASP A 99 -2.93 -3.08 -3.17
C ASP A 99 -2.52 -3.85 -4.44
N ASP A 100 -1.40 -4.56 -4.42
CA ASP A 100 -0.99 -5.43 -5.54
C ASP A 100 -1.83 -6.72 -5.65
N TRP A 101 -2.54 -7.11 -4.60
CA TRP A 101 -3.21 -8.41 -4.47
C TRP A 101 -4.71 -8.34 -4.34
N GLY A 102 -5.25 -7.19 -3.95
CA GLY A 102 -6.67 -6.97 -3.75
C GLY A 102 -6.98 -5.50 -3.53
N HIS A 103 -8.25 -5.20 -3.30
CA HIS A 103 -8.72 -3.83 -3.04
C HIS A 103 -9.48 -3.78 -1.71
N ILE A 104 -9.02 -2.94 -0.78
CA ILE A 104 -9.71 -2.73 0.50
C ILE A 104 -10.94 -1.85 0.25
N ASP A 105 -12.14 -2.39 0.57
CA ASP A 105 -13.39 -1.61 0.49
C ASP A 105 -13.47 -0.59 1.62
N GLU A 106 -13.36 0.69 1.27
CA GLU A 106 -13.38 1.80 2.23
C GLU A 106 -14.78 2.07 2.84
N ILE A 107 -15.85 1.45 2.31
CA ILE A 107 -17.19 1.52 2.91
C ILE A 107 -17.16 0.95 4.33
N THR A 108 -16.27 0.02 4.62
CA THR A 108 -16.06 -0.56 5.95
C THR A 108 -15.49 0.42 6.98
N SER A 109 -15.10 1.64 6.56
CA SER A 109 -14.84 2.78 7.48
C SER A 109 -16.07 3.28 8.22
N ASN A 110 -17.27 2.81 7.83
CA ASN A 110 -18.51 3.09 8.53
C ASN A 110 -18.67 2.12 9.71
N PRO A 111 -18.69 2.56 10.96
CA PRO A 111 -18.77 1.68 12.13
C PRO A 111 -20.11 0.91 12.24
N THR A 112 -21.12 1.27 11.46
CA THR A 112 -22.40 0.56 11.38
C THR A 112 -22.53 -0.32 10.14
N GLN A 113 -21.42 -0.53 9.41
CA GLN A 113 -21.41 -1.37 8.21
C GLN A 113 -21.68 -2.84 8.56
N LEU A 114 -22.57 -3.46 7.78
CA LEU A 114 -22.83 -4.88 7.87
C LEU A 114 -21.77 -5.68 7.11
N ALA A 115 -21.18 -6.64 7.79
CA ALA A 115 -20.46 -7.74 7.20
C ALA A 115 -21.39 -8.96 7.05
N PHE A 116 -21.47 -9.54 5.87
CA PHE A 116 -22.25 -10.76 5.67
C PHE A 116 -21.49 -11.96 6.23
N ILE A 117 -22.20 -12.81 6.96
CA ILE A 117 -21.63 -14.04 7.51
C ILE A 117 -21.30 -14.99 6.35
N SER A 118 -20.10 -15.53 6.37
CA SER A 118 -19.65 -16.62 5.50
C SER A 118 -19.02 -17.73 6.34
N SER A 119 -18.96 -18.93 5.81
CA SER A 119 -18.34 -20.07 6.45
C SER A 119 -17.00 -20.37 5.80
N ASP A 120 -15.96 -20.46 6.61
CA ASP A 120 -14.62 -20.85 6.20
C ASP A 120 -14.11 -21.90 7.21
N ALA A 121 -13.87 -23.13 6.74
CA ALA A 121 -13.37 -24.20 7.59
C ALA A 121 -11.93 -23.95 8.06
N GLU A 122 -11.22 -23.06 7.38
CA GLU A 122 -9.84 -22.68 7.68
C GLU A 122 -9.76 -21.26 8.30
N ILE A 123 -10.84 -20.81 8.97
CA ILE A 123 -10.80 -19.51 9.64
C ILE A 123 -9.62 -19.44 10.60
N TYR A 124 -8.85 -18.37 10.50
CA TYR A 124 -7.79 -18.05 11.46
C TYR A 124 -8.39 -17.26 12.61
N ILE A 125 -8.03 -17.61 13.83
CA ILE A 125 -8.39 -16.88 15.05
C ILE A 125 -7.13 -16.71 15.90
N ASN A 126 -6.85 -15.48 16.30
CA ASN A 126 -5.79 -15.16 17.26
C ASN A 126 -6.41 -15.03 18.66
N GLU A 127 -5.99 -15.85 19.59
CA GLU A 127 -6.53 -15.87 20.96
C GLU A 127 -6.01 -14.69 21.82
N ALA A 128 -4.91 -14.06 21.44
CA ALA A 128 -4.27 -12.98 22.18
C ALA A 128 -3.89 -11.78 21.30
N PRO A 129 -4.84 -11.20 20.52
CA PRO A 129 -4.52 -10.12 19.60
C PRO A 129 -4.10 -8.85 20.38
N VAL A 130 -3.03 -8.19 19.93
CA VAL A 130 -2.63 -6.88 20.44
C VAL A 130 -3.41 -5.76 19.75
N SER A 131 -3.57 -4.61 20.41
CA SER A 131 -4.23 -3.47 19.77
C SER A 131 -3.31 -2.87 18.69
N TYR A 132 -3.87 -2.55 17.54
CA TYR A 132 -3.17 -1.80 16.50
C TYR A 132 -2.85 -0.39 16.98
N GLU A 133 -1.58 -0.12 17.24
CA GLU A 133 -1.08 1.20 17.67
C GLU A 133 -0.49 2.03 16.50
N GLY A 134 -0.63 1.58 15.32
CA GLY A 134 0.07 1.88 14.09
C GLY A 134 0.83 0.62 13.69
N ILE A 135 0.78 0.20 12.41
CA ILE A 135 1.70 -0.86 12.01
C ILE A 135 3.10 -0.27 12.21
N TYR A 136 3.75 -0.69 13.30
CA TYR A 136 5.18 -0.66 13.34
C TYR A 136 5.63 -1.71 12.32
N LEU A 137 5.62 -1.33 11.06
CA LEU A 137 6.72 -1.81 10.23
C LEU A 137 7.94 -1.40 11.04
N PRO A 138 8.78 -2.36 11.52
CA PRO A 138 10.03 -1.99 12.18
C PRO A 138 10.64 -0.99 11.22
N THR A 139 10.77 0.26 11.67
CA THR A 139 11.31 1.37 10.85
C THR A 139 12.47 0.72 10.16
N PRO A 140 12.44 0.52 8.84
CA PRO A 140 13.44 -0.29 8.16
C PRO A 140 14.74 0.28 8.70
N PRO A 141 15.61 -0.54 9.34
CA PRO A 141 16.64 -0.05 10.24
C PRO A 141 17.19 1.15 9.56
N GLN A 142 17.10 2.35 10.19
CA GLN A 142 17.57 3.56 9.52
C GLN A 142 18.95 3.14 9.10
N ILE A 143 19.07 2.73 7.84
CA ILE A 143 20.36 2.44 7.27
C ILE A 143 20.97 3.80 7.40
N VAL A 144 21.76 3.96 8.50
CA VAL A 144 22.58 5.15 8.68
C VAL A 144 23.47 5.04 7.46
N ARG A 145 22.97 5.67 6.38
CA ARG A 145 23.72 5.73 5.13
C ARG A 145 25.01 6.41 5.54
N LYS A 146 25.98 5.58 5.96
CA LYS A 146 27.32 6.08 6.14
C LYS A 146 27.60 6.77 4.83
N ALA A 147 27.76 8.10 4.88
CA ALA A 147 28.15 8.87 3.72
C ALA A 147 29.36 8.14 3.13
N LYS A 148 29.11 7.27 2.14
CA LYS A 148 30.19 6.66 1.39
C LYS A 148 30.85 7.84 0.72
N LEU A 149 32.11 8.11 1.09
CA LEU A 149 32.97 9.01 0.32
C LEU A 149 32.90 8.48 -1.12
N PHE A 150 32.17 9.23 -1.96
CA PHE A 150 31.99 8.89 -3.36
C PHE A 150 33.34 9.05 -4.05
N ASN A 151 34.03 7.94 -4.25
CA ASN A 151 35.14 7.85 -5.23
C ASN A 151 34.52 7.36 -6.55
N THR A 152 33.55 8.10 -7.06
CA THR A 152 33.04 7.83 -8.40
C THR A 152 34.07 8.29 -9.41
N SER A 153 34.59 7.36 -10.20
CA SER A 153 35.29 7.79 -11.42
C SER A 153 34.24 8.49 -12.30
N ASP A 154 34.59 9.66 -12.88
CA ASP A 154 33.71 10.39 -13.80
C ASP A 154 33.09 9.50 -14.89
N LYS A 155 33.80 8.43 -15.29
CA LYS A 155 33.35 7.44 -16.27
C LYS A 155 32.11 6.65 -15.82
N THR A 156 32.03 6.23 -14.55
CA THR A 156 30.87 5.42 -14.04
C THR A 156 29.65 6.30 -13.89
N THR A 157 29.82 7.53 -13.37
CA THR A 157 28.73 8.50 -13.27
C THR A 157 28.17 8.84 -14.65
N ASN A 158 29.03 9.15 -15.62
CA ASN A 158 28.63 9.46 -16.99
C ASN A 158 27.89 8.28 -17.64
N TYR A 159 28.34 7.05 -17.43
CA TYR A 159 27.64 5.88 -17.95
C TYR A 159 26.19 5.75 -17.38
N CYS A 160 25.99 5.98 -16.07
CA CYS A 160 24.67 5.95 -15.46
C CYS A 160 23.75 7.05 -16.03
N LEU A 161 24.29 8.26 -16.23
CA LEU A 161 23.57 9.38 -16.82
C LEU A 161 23.20 9.12 -18.29
N ASP A 162 24.13 8.61 -19.08
CA ASP A 162 23.89 8.24 -20.48
C ASP A 162 22.81 7.16 -20.61
N LYS A 163 22.84 6.16 -19.72
CA LYS A 163 21.80 5.13 -19.68
C LYS A 163 20.43 5.71 -19.33
N ALA A 164 20.36 6.57 -18.32
CA ALA A 164 19.11 7.25 -17.97
C ALA A 164 18.57 8.05 -19.15
N GLN A 165 19.42 8.83 -19.83
CA GLN A 165 19.05 9.60 -21.00
C GLN A 165 18.51 8.70 -22.14
N GLN A 166 19.17 7.56 -22.43
CA GLN A 166 18.72 6.60 -23.43
C GLN A 166 17.34 6.02 -23.09
N TRP A 167 17.13 5.63 -21.82
CA TRP A 167 15.86 5.08 -21.38
C TRP A 167 14.72 6.08 -21.51
N PHE A 168 14.92 7.31 -21.03
CA PHE A 168 13.91 8.34 -21.09
C PHE A 168 13.60 8.79 -22.52
N ASN A 169 14.61 8.88 -23.40
CA ASN A 169 14.41 9.17 -24.81
C ASN A 169 13.58 8.09 -25.55
N GLY A 170 13.63 6.85 -25.05
CA GLY A 170 12.82 5.74 -25.57
C GLY A 170 11.35 5.74 -25.12
N ILE A 171 10.96 6.59 -24.16
CA ILE A 171 9.57 6.64 -23.69
C ILE A 171 8.69 7.34 -24.73
N ASN A 172 7.83 6.56 -25.41
CA ASN A 172 6.87 7.02 -26.41
C ASN A 172 5.47 6.41 -26.25
N THR A 173 5.31 5.48 -25.30
CA THR A 173 4.05 4.83 -24.88
C THR A 173 4.15 4.44 -23.42
N ASN A 174 3.03 4.21 -22.72
CA ASN A 174 3.01 3.73 -21.33
C ASN A 174 4.01 4.46 -20.41
N GLY A 175 4.00 5.79 -20.46
CA GLY A 175 5.03 6.61 -19.82
C GLY A 175 5.19 6.37 -18.33
N TYR A 176 4.09 6.25 -17.57
CA TYR A 176 4.16 6.16 -16.12
C TYR A 176 4.91 4.91 -15.61
N PRO A 177 4.58 3.67 -16.04
CA PRO A 177 5.32 2.48 -15.62
C PRO A 177 6.82 2.52 -15.99
N GLN A 178 7.16 3.11 -17.16
CA GLN A 178 8.56 3.24 -17.58
C GLN A 178 9.32 4.25 -16.72
N VAL A 179 8.71 5.40 -16.40
CA VAL A 179 9.27 6.39 -15.47
C VAL A 179 9.57 5.73 -14.12
N LEU A 180 8.62 4.98 -13.54
CA LEU A 180 8.83 4.28 -12.27
C LEU A 180 9.98 3.30 -12.34
N LYS A 181 10.01 2.44 -13.37
CA LYS A 181 11.07 1.44 -13.57
C LYS A 181 12.45 2.08 -13.66
N TYR A 182 12.61 3.12 -14.47
CA TYR A 182 13.91 3.74 -14.68
C TYR A 182 14.37 4.51 -13.45
N SER A 183 13.45 5.16 -12.74
CA SER A 183 13.76 5.85 -11.49
C SER A 183 14.18 4.88 -10.39
N TYR A 184 13.52 3.72 -10.27
CA TYR A 184 13.92 2.65 -9.38
C TYR A 184 15.34 2.16 -9.67
N THR A 185 15.69 1.94 -10.95
CA THR A 185 17.01 1.50 -11.36
C THR A 185 18.07 2.54 -11.03
N MET A 186 17.77 3.83 -11.22
CA MET A 186 18.68 4.92 -10.83
C MET A 186 18.91 4.96 -9.32
N GLY A 187 17.88 4.74 -8.50
CA GLY A 187 18.02 4.58 -7.05
C GLY A 187 18.98 3.45 -6.68
N GLY A 188 18.84 2.27 -7.34
CA GLY A 188 19.75 1.15 -7.14
C GLY A 188 21.20 1.45 -7.50
N TYR A 189 21.46 2.27 -8.52
CA TYR A 189 22.81 2.75 -8.85
C TYR A 189 23.37 3.70 -7.80
N CYS A 190 22.54 4.57 -7.23
CA CYS A 190 22.94 5.41 -6.11
C CYS A 190 23.27 4.59 -4.87
N ALA A 191 22.47 3.57 -4.56
CA ALA A 191 22.70 2.67 -3.42
C ALA A 191 24.08 1.98 -3.47
N THR A 192 24.61 1.72 -4.67
CA THR A 192 25.95 1.16 -4.87
C THR A 192 27.06 2.21 -4.96
N GLY A 193 26.72 3.49 -4.84
CA GLY A 193 27.68 4.60 -4.91
C GLY A 193 28.19 4.89 -6.33
N LYS A 194 27.46 4.50 -7.38
CA LYS A 194 27.82 4.73 -8.79
C LYS A 194 27.47 6.12 -9.28
N ILE A 195 26.50 6.76 -8.65
CA ILE A 195 26.10 8.14 -8.93
C ILE A 195 25.68 8.81 -7.62
N ASP A 196 25.92 10.10 -7.52
CA ASP A 196 25.46 10.91 -6.40
C ASP A 196 23.92 11.05 -6.42
N GLU A 197 23.30 10.99 -5.24
CA GLU A 197 21.85 11.01 -5.11
C GLU A 197 21.22 12.32 -5.61
N ALA A 198 21.85 13.46 -5.28
CA ALA A 198 21.35 14.76 -5.71
C ALA A 198 21.43 14.90 -7.24
N VAL A 199 22.55 14.47 -7.83
CA VAL A 199 22.76 14.46 -9.29
C VAL A 199 21.74 13.55 -9.98
N ALA A 200 21.49 12.37 -9.43
CA ALA A 200 20.51 11.43 -10.00
C ALA A 200 19.08 11.97 -9.95
N LYS A 201 18.67 12.56 -8.82
CA LYS A 201 17.33 13.15 -8.65
C LYS A 201 17.13 14.34 -9.59
N GLU A 202 18.09 15.23 -9.68
CA GLU A 202 18.03 16.36 -10.61
C GLU A 202 17.95 15.89 -12.06
N THR A 203 18.77 14.92 -12.44
CA THR A 203 18.76 14.33 -13.79
C THR A 203 17.40 13.72 -14.12
N LEU A 204 16.80 12.92 -13.22
CA LEU A 204 15.48 12.34 -13.43
C LEU A 204 14.41 13.39 -13.65
N GLN A 205 14.42 14.48 -12.88
CA GLN A 205 13.47 15.58 -13.05
C GLN A 205 13.64 16.25 -14.42
N GLN A 206 14.87 16.53 -14.83
CA GLN A 206 15.15 17.15 -16.14
C GLN A 206 14.74 16.25 -17.30
N LEU A 207 14.99 14.95 -17.21
CA LEU A 207 14.58 13.97 -18.21
C LEU A 207 13.07 13.86 -18.35
N ILE A 208 12.31 13.90 -17.25
CA ILE A 208 10.86 13.92 -17.27
C ILE A 208 10.32 15.21 -17.91
N ILE A 209 10.87 16.36 -17.50
CA ILE A 209 10.45 17.67 -18.03
C ILE A 209 10.78 17.82 -19.52
N SER A 210 11.89 17.28 -19.99
CA SER A 210 12.32 17.41 -21.39
C SER A 210 11.71 16.37 -22.32
N ASN A 211 11.09 15.29 -21.80
CA ASN A 211 10.55 14.24 -22.64
C ASN A 211 9.26 14.69 -23.34
N GLN A 212 9.27 14.67 -24.70
CA GLN A 212 8.16 15.17 -25.52
C GLN A 212 6.86 14.38 -25.31
N TYR A 213 6.94 13.03 -25.15
CA TYR A 213 5.75 12.21 -24.94
C TYR A 213 5.13 12.46 -23.58
N LEU A 214 5.92 12.52 -22.52
CA LEU A 214 5.41 12.77 -21.15
C LEU A 214 4.76 14.16 -21.00
N ASN A 215 5.17 15.12 -21.85
CA ASN A 215 4.62 16.46 -21.95
C ASN A 215 3.46 16.59 -22.93
N SER A 216 3.14 15.53 -23.67
CA SER A 216 2.09 15.56 -24.68
C SER A 216 0.71 15.31 -24.10
N LYS A 217 -0.35 15.69 -24.87
CA LYS A 217 -1.74 15.35 -24.55
C LYS A 217 -2.04 13.85 -24.58
N ASN A 218 -1.17 13.05 -25.18
CA ASN A 218 -1.29 11.60 -25.27
C ASN A 218 -0.72 10.87 -24.04
N SER A 219 -0.12 11.62 -23.13
CA SER A 219 0.40 11.12 -21.86
C SER A 219 -0.75 10.85 -20.88
N SER A 220 -0.66 9.76 -20.12
CA SER A 220 -1.66 9.36 -19.12
C SER A 220 -1.59 10.12 -17.80
N GLY A 221 -0.63 11.05 -17.63
CA GLY A 221 -0.42 11.80 -16.41
C GLY A 221 0.08 13.21 -16.64
N THR A 222 0.20 13.97 -15.56
CA THR A 222 0.83 15.30 -15.55
C THR A 222 2.31 15.19 -15.20
N ILE A 223 3.10 16.21 -15.56
CA ILE A 223 4.53 16.27 -15.20
C ILE A 223 4.72 16.15 -13.68
N SER A 224 3.87 16.79 -12.89
CA SER A 224 3.90 16.68 -11.43
C SER A 224 3.69 15.23 -10.95
N THR A 225 2.74 14.52 -11.54
CA THR A 225 2.48 13.10 -11.25
C THR A 225 3.69 12.22 -11.60
N TYR A 226 4.31 12.47 -12.76
CA TYR A 226 5.51 11.74 -13.17
C TYR A 226 6.69 11.99 -12.23
N ILE A 227 6.94 13.24 -11.84
CA ILE A 227 8.03 13.60 -10.91
C ILE A 227 7.79 12.97 -9.53
N SER A 228 6.56 13.09 -8.99
CA SER A 228 6.21 12.50 -7.69
C SER A 228 6.41 10.98 -7.69
N GLY A 229 5.90 10.28 -8.71
CA GLY A 229 6.08 8.84 -8.87
C GLY A 229 7.55 8.44 -9.05
N ALA A 230 8.31 9.21 -9.84
CA ALA A 230 9.74 8.98 -10.04
C ALA A 230 10.53 9.06 -8.73
N MET A 231 10.27 10.09 -7.91
CA MET A 231 10.96 10.26 -6.63
C MET A 231 10.61 9.12 -5.65
N ALA A 232 9.33 8.76 -5.54
CA ALA A 232 8.91 7.63 -4.70
C ALA A 232 9.55 6.30 -5.15
N SER A 233 9.62 6.06 -6.46
CA SER A 233 10.24 4.85 -7.01
C SER A 233 11.76 4.85 -6.86
N PHE A 234 12.40 6.00 -7.01
CA PHE A 234 13.83 6.18 -6.76
C PHE A 234 14.20 5.85 -5.32
N GLU A 235 13.44 6.35 -4.33
CA GLU A 235 13.65 6.04 -2.91
C GLU A 235 13.58 4.53 -2.64
N LYS A 236 12.59 3.84 -3.22
CA LYS A 236 12.52 2.36 -3.13
C LYS A 236 13.76 1.69 -3.74
N GLY A 237 14.31 2.24 -4.83
CA GLY A 237 15.53 1.74 -5.46
C GLY A 237 16.78 1.91 -4.59
N LEU A 238 16.84 2.94 -3.75
CA LEU A 238 17.95 3.14 -2.81
C LEU A 238 18.07 2.00 -1.78
N ASP A 239 16.98 1.31 -1.49
CA ASP A 239 16.97 0.16 -0.58
C ASP A 239 17.36 -1.16 -1.27
N MET A 240 17.50 -1.14 -2.60
CA MET A 240 17.78 -2.30 -3.44
C MET A 240 19.01 -2.06 -4.31
N PRO A 241 20.25 -2.15 -3.75
CA PRO A 241 21.48 -1.91 -4.49
C PRO A 241 21.62 -2.86 -5.68
N LEU A 242 21.85 -2.29 -6.86
CA LEU A 242 22.06 -3.03 -8.10
C LEU A 242 23.54 -3.25 -8.35
N GLU A 243 23.99 -4.50 -8.28
CA GLU A 243 25.32 -4.88 -8.71
C GLU A 243 25.35 -5.03 -10.24
N TRP A 244 26.47 -4.61 -10.84
CA TRP A 244 26.71 -4.89 -12.24
C TRP A 244 27.21 -6.32 -12.38
N ASN A 245 26.54 -7.11 -13.18
CA ASN A 245 27.12 -8.32 -13.78
C ASN A 245 27.83 -7.97 -15.08
#